data_ac79a340c4ce991a0bad6460f84e6fba
#
_entry.id   ac79a340c4ce991a0bad6460f84e6fba
#
_cell.length_a   1.000
_cell.length_b   1.000
_cell.length_c   1.000
_cell.angle_alpha   90.00
_cell.angle_beta   90.00
_cell.angle_gamma   90.00
#
_symmetry.space_group_name_H-M   'P 1'
#
loop_
_entity.id
_entity.type
_entity.pdbx_description
1 polymer ?
#
loop_
_entity_poly.entity_id
_entity_poly.type
_entity_poly.pdbx_seq_one_letter_code
_entity_poly.pdbx_strand_id
1 'polypeptide(L)'
;MGVANVSGASGVAATADSAVPAAALSDSAQMENHFISLLVAQIKYQDPTRPVDSSEFLNQFSAMSQVKSMENMAQLTRNNLVLLDNLQHLTAAGLVGQEVAVVVDSVRVGTEPLRLQATLQHPSGSTVLRLTDASGASTVIELGPQRAGTLEYELDPGKLGLAPGSYTVTLESDNGELPTVALVGEVRNVSVSANGPVLELDGATQVP
;
A
#
# COMPACT_ATOMS: atom_id res chain seq x y z
N MET A 1 -33.74 -1.61 -45.25
CA MET A 1 -32.57 -0.86 -45.73
C MET A 1 -32.25 0.25 -44.76
N GLY A 2 -31.06 0.20 -44.16
CA GLY A 2 -30.59 1.24 -43.21
C GLY A 2 -29.62 0.65 -42.22
N VAL A 3 -28.38 0.41 -42.66
CA VAL A 3 -27.25 -0.02 -41.79
C VAL A 3 -26.67 1.20 -41.09
N ALA A 4 -26.83 1.29 -39.78
CA ALA A 4 -26.13 2.27 -38.96
C ALA A 4 -24.80 1.70 -38.48
N ASN A 5 -23.72 2.30 -38.97
CA ASN A 5 -22.34 2.03 -38.61
C ASN A 5 -22.04 2.69 -37.26
N VAL A 6 -21.77 1.90 -36.21
CA VAL A 6 -21.28 2.41 -34.91
C VAL A 6 -19.80 2.11 -34.83
N SER A 7 -18.99 3.12 -35.15
CA SER A 7 -17.56 3.13 -34.94
C SER A 7 -17.29 3.67 -33.53
N GLY A 8 -17.15 2.79 -32.55
CA GLY A 8 -16.73 3.11 -31.18
C GLY A 8 -15.22 2.90 -31.04
N ALA A 9 -14.45 3.96 -31.19
CA ALA A 9 -13.03 3.95 -30.87
C ALA A 9 -12.88 4.07 -29.35
N SER A 10 -12.60 2.96 -28.68
CA SER A 10 -12.14 2.95 -27.30
C SER A 10 -10.68 3.39 -27.28
N GLY A 11 -10.45 4.64 -26.91
CA GLY A 11 -9.13 5.14 -26.57
C GLY A 11 -8.66 4.50 -25.27
N VAL A 12 -7.73 3.54 -25.36
CA VAL A 12 -6.96 3.06 -24.22
C VAL A 12 -6.01 4.19 -23.86
N ALA A 13 -6.26 4.85 -22.73
CA ALA A 13 -5.30 5.77 -22.13
C ALA A 13 -4.09 4.94 -21.70
N ALA A 14 -3.00 5.06 -22.44
CA ALA A 14 -1.70 4.54 -22.04
C ALA A 14 -1.28 5.27 -20.76
N THR A 15 -1.25 4.56 -19.66
CA THR A 15 -0.53 4.98 -18.45
C THR A 15 0.93 5.19 -18.83
N ALA A 16 1.42 6.41 -18.64
CA ALA A 16 2.82 6.74 -18.83
C ALA A 16 3.63 5.93 -17.83
N ASP A 17 4.16 4.83 -18.31
CA ASP A 17 5.22 4.06 -17.66
C ASP A 17 6.41 5.02 -17.49
N SER A 18 6.79 5.28 -16.24
CA SER A 18 7.97 6.07 -15.90
C SER A 18 9.22 5.25 -16.22
N ALA A 19 9.42 4.96 -17.49
CA ALA A 19 10.64 4.39 -17.99
C ALA A 19 11.77 5.40 -17.73
N VAL A 20 12.68 5.07 -16.81
CA VAL A 20 13.98 5.75 -16.69
C VAL A 20 14.59 5.74 -18.08
N PRO A 21 14.93 6.90 -18.66
CA PRO A 21 15.41 6.94 -20.04
C PRO A 21 16.66 6.07 -20.17
N ALA A 22 16.57 5.06 -21.01
CA ALA A 22 17.67 4.17 -21.35
C ALA A 22 18.93 4.94 -21.88
N ALA A 23 18.74 6.20 -22.23
CA ALA A 23 19.78 7.15 -22.60
C ALA A 23 20.80 7.40 -21.48
N ALA A 24 20.39 7.44 -20.20
CA ALA A 24 21.31 7.71 -19.09
C ALA A 24 22.27 6.53 -18.82
N LEU A 25 21.85 5.31 -19.09
CA LEU A 25 22.69 4.11 -18.95
C LEU A 25 23.67 3.96 -20.11
N SER A 26 23.31 4.46 -21.31
CA SER A 26 24.21 4.45 -22.49
C SER A 26 25.32 5.49 -22.39
N ASP A 27 25.05 6.67 -21.79
CA ASP A 27 26.00 7.76 -21.67
C ASP A 27 27.21 7.38 -20.80
N SER A 28 27.02 6.70 -19.68
CA SER A 28 28.11 6.31 -18.80
C SER A 28 29.02 5.24 -19.42
N ALA A 29 28.44 4.26 -20.12
CA ALA A 29 29.20 3.24 -20.83
C ALA A 29 29.94 3.82 -22.05
N GLN A 30 29.35 4.81 -22.75
CA GLN A 30 29.99 5.50 -23.83
C GLN A 30 31.18 6.35 -23.33
N MET A 31 31.03 7.07 -22.22
CA MET A 31 32.11 7.84 -21.61
C MET A 31 33.28 6.95 -21.14
N GLU A 32 32.97 5.77 -20.56
CA GLU A 32 34.01 4.79 -20.21
C GLU A 32 34.81 4.34 -21.44
N ASN A 33 34.14 4.04 -22.54
CA ASN A 33 34.80 3.70 -23.81
C ASN A 33 35.59 4.88 -24.40
N HIS A 34 35.06 6.10 -24.32
CA HIS A 34 35.79 7.31 -24.73
C HIS A 34 37.03 7.54 -23.87
N PHE A 35 36.92 7.34 -22.55
CA PHE A 35 38.06 7.45 -21.64
C PHE A 35 39.17 6.45 -21.98
N ILE A 36 38.82 5.17 -22.15
CA ILE A 36 39.80 4.13 -22.53
C ILE A 36 40.43 4.46 -23.87
N SER A 37 39.66 4.92 -24.84
CA SER A 37 40.18 5.32 -26.18
C SER A 37 41.13 6.50 -26.09
N LEU A 38 40.82 7.51 -25.27
CA LEU A 38 41.70 8.65 -25.03
C LEU A 38 42.99 8.23 -24.32
N LEU A 39 42.92 7.35 -23.34
CA LEU A 39 44.04 6.84 -22.58
C LEU A 39 44.99 6.03 -23.48
N VAL A 40 44.46 5.21 -24.35
CA VAL A 40 45.24 4.45 -25.37
C VAL A 40 45.87 5.40 -26.37
N ALA A 41 45.17 6.43 -26.84
CA ALA A 41 45.71 7.43 -27.75
C ALA A 41 46.82 8.24 -27.09
N GLN A 42 46.69 8.60 -25.81
CA GLN A 42 47.76 9.32 -25.07
C GLN A 42 49.02 8.46 -24.92
N ILE A 43 48.89 7.18 -24.56
CA ILE A 43 50.04 6.26 -24.46
C ILE A 43 50.75 6.09 -25.82
N LYS A 44 50.00 6.11 -26.94
CA LYS A 44 50.53 5.85 -28.25
C LYS A 44 51.20 7.08 -28.91
N TYR A 45 50.77 8.29 -28.57
CA TYR A 45 51.16 9.53 -29.23
C TYR A 45 51.84 10.56 -28.33
N GLN A 46 52.07 10.29 -27.03
CA GLN A 46 52.69 11.25 -26.11
C GLN A 46 54.21 11.28 -26.27
N ASP A 47 54.74 12.50 -26.40
CA ASP A 47 56.15 12.78 -26.26
C ASP A 47 56.57 12.67 -24.78
N PRO A 48 57.52 11.81 -24.40
CA PRO A 48 57.92 11.60 -23.01
C PRO A 48 58.45 12.84 -22.30
N THR A 49 58.66 13.94 -22.99
CA THR A 49 59.22 15.18 -22.44
C THR A 49 58.16 16.20 -21.98
N ARG A 50 56.87 15.99 -22.32
CA ARG A 50 55.77 16.87 -21.94
C ARG A 50 54.49 16.07 -21.61
N PRO A 51 54.42 15.46 -20.43
CA PRO A 51 53.20 14.74 -20.03
C PRO A 51 52.04 15.72 -19.86
N VAL A 52 50.90 15.43 -20.47
CA VAL A 52 49.64 16.16 -20.22
C VAL A 52 49.03 15.65 -18.90
N ASP A 53 48.60 16.57 -18.04
CA ASP A 53 47.99 16.23 -16.76
C ASP A 53 46.59 15.64 -16.95
N SER A 54 46.50 14.32 -16.79
CA SER A 54 45.24 13.56 -16.90
C SER A 54 44.46 13.52 -15.58
N SER A 55 44.94 14.20 -14.53
CA SER A 55 44.37 14.12 -13.17
C SER A 55 42.94 14.60 -13.13
N GLU A 56 42.60 15.65 -13.90
CA GLU A 56 41.24 16.22 -13.91
C GLU A 56 40.22 15.24 -14.52
N PHE A 57 40.59 14.53 -15.57
CA PHE A 57 39.75 13.48 -16.18
C PHE A 57 39.56 12.28 -15.24
N LEU A 58 40.62 11.88 -14.52
CA LEU A 58 40.52 10.82 -13.51
C LEU A 58 39.57 11.21 -12.36
N ASN A 59 39.60 12.47 -11.93
CA ASN A 59 38.70 12.98 -10.91
C ASN A 59 37.23 12.97 -11.40
N GLN A 60 36.99 13.42 -12.64
CA GLN A 60 35.65 13.39 -13.24
C GLN A 60 35.15 11.95 -13.43
N PHE A 61 36.00 11.04 -13.88
CA PHE A 61 35.67 9.62 -14.01
C PHE A 61 35.35 8.98 -12.66
N SER A 62 36.14 9.29 -11.61
CA SER A 62 35.88 8.80 -10.26
C SER A 62 34.55 9.31 -9.70
N ALA A 63 34.25 10.61 -9.91
CA ALA A 63 32.98 11.19 -9.51
C ALA A 63 31.80 10.51 -10.24
N MET A 64 31.94 10.24 -11.52
CA MET A 64 30.92 9.59 -12.32
C MET A 64 30.72 8.12 -11.96
N SER A 65 31.81 7.39 -11.67
CA SER A 65 31.75 6.01 -11.15
C SER A 65 30.99 5.97 -9.80
N GLN A 66 31.17 6.99 -8.97
CA GLN A 66 30.44 7.10 -7.72
C GLN A 66 28.95 7.36 -7.93
N VAL A 67 28.58 8.23 -8.87
CA VAL A 67 27.18 8.46 -9.24
C VAL A 67 26.55 7.18 -9.78
N LYS A 68 27.23 6.46 -10.66
CA LYS A 68 26.76 5.17 -11.19
C LYS A 68 26.55 4.12 -10.10
N SER A 69 27.46 4.08 -9.11
CA SER A 69 27.31 3.20 -7.95
C SER A 69 26.05 3.56 -7.11
N MET A 70 25.79 4.86 -6.94
CA MET A 70 24.57 5.31 -6.24
C MET A 70 23.31 5.01 -7.04
N GLU A 71 23.32 5.14 -8.36
CA GLU A 71 22.20 4.77 -9.22
C GLU A 71 21.91 3.27 -9.17
N ASN A 72 22.96 2.43 -9.20
CA ASN A 72 22.82 0.98 -9.05
C ASN A 72 22.23 0.63 -7.66
N MET A 73 22.68 1.30 -6.59
CA MET A 73 22.14 1.10 -5.25
C MET A 73 20.67 1.51 -5.17
N ALA A 74 20.32 2.64 -5.79
CA ALA A 74 18.92 3.08 -5.87
C ALA A 74 18.06 2.08 -6.66
N GLN A 75 18.60 1.48 -7.73
CA GLN A 75 17.90 0.45 -8.49
C GLN A 75 17.71 -0.84 -7.68
N LEU A 76 18.74 -1.29 -6.96
CA LEU A 76 18.63 -2.44 -6.05
C LEU A 76 17.59 -2.20 -4.96
N THR A 77 17.55 -1.00 -4.42
CA THR A 77 16.53 -0.62 -3.41
C THR A 77 15.13 -0.69 -3.99
N ARG A 78 14.92 -0.16 -5.20
CA ARG A 78 13.61 -0.27 -5.88
C ARG A 78 13.21 -1.71 -6.13
N ASN A 79 14.14 -2.55 -6.59
CA ASN A 79 13.89 -3.96 -6.81
C ASN A 79 13.50 -4.69 -5.51
N ASN A 80 14.15 -4.35 -4.38
CA ASN A 80 13.80 -4.90 -3.07
C ASN A 80 12.39 -4.47 -2.63
N LEU A 81 11.97 -3.23 -2.90
CA LEU A 81 10.60 -2.78 -2.60
C LEU A 81 9.58 -3.58 -3.41
N VAL A 82 9.83 -3.83 -4.69
CA VAL A 82 8.95 -4.67 -5.53
C VAL A 82 8.87 -6.10 -4.99
N LEU A 83 9.98 -6.66 -4.51
CA LEU A 83 9.96 -7.99 -3.90
C LEU A 83 9.13 -8.02 -2.61
N LEU A 84 9.25 -7.00 -1.75
CA LEU A 84 8.46 -6.89 -0.52
C LEU A 84 6.97 -6.76 -0.84
N ASP A 85 6.62 -5.97 -1.84
CA ASP A 85 5.25 -5.80 -2.31
C ASP A 85 4.66 -7.15 -2.80
N ASN A 86 5.41 -7.88 -3.62
CA ASN A 86 5.01 -9.22 -4.07
C ASN A 86 4.83 -10.20 -2.91
N LEU A 87 5.67 -10.15 -1.86
CA LEU A 87 5.53 -10.98 -0.67
C LEU A 87 4.26 -10.63 0.12
N GLN A 88 3.94 -9.34 0.24
CA GLN A 88 2.68 -8.89 0.88
C GLN A 88 1.46 -9.41 0.11
N HIS A 89 1.46 -9.31 -1.22
CA HIS A 89 0.38 -9.85 -2.05
C HIS A 89 0.23 -11.36 -1.91
N LEU A 90 1.35 -12.09 -1.90
CA LEU A 90 1.30 -13.55 -1.71
C LEU A 90 0.77 -13.93 -0.32
N THR A 91 1.18 -13.19 0.71
CA THR A 91 0.70 -13.41 2.08
C THR A 91 -0.80 -13.12 2.17
N ALA A 92 -1.25 -12.00 1.61
CA ALA A 92 -2.65 -11.63 1.59
C ALA A 92 -3.51 -12.65 0.80
N ALA A 93 -3.01 -13.14 -0.34
CA ALA A 93 -3.70 -14.18 -1.11
C ALA A 93 -3.86 -15.50 -0.31
N GLY A 94 -2.93 -15.79 0.59
CA GLY A 94 -3.02 -16.95 1.49
C GLY A 94 -4.12 -16.83 2.56
N LEU A 95 -4.67 -15.63 2.76
CA LEU A 95 -5.78 -15.40 3.72
C LEU A 95 -7.15 -15.72 3.13
N VAL A 96 -7.28 -15.88 1.81
CA VAL A 96 -8.56 -16.20 1.18
C VAL A 96 -9.13 -17.50 1.76
N GLY A 97 -10.38 -17.47 2.21
CA GLY A 97 -11.06 -18.56 2.88
C GLY A 97 -10.71 -18.70 4.37
N GLN A 98 -9.94 -17.78 4.94
CA GLN A 98 -9.64 -17.77 6.37
C GLN A 98 -10.46 -16.69 7.09
N GLU A 99 -10.82 -16.97 8.34
CA GLU A 99 -11.42 -15.99 9.22
C GLU A 99 -10.33 -15.09 9.81
N VAL A 100 -10.51 -13.79 9.68
CA VAL A 100 -9.59 -12.78 10.19
C VAL A 100 -10.34 -11.73 11.02
N ALA A 101 -9.64 -11.12 11.96
CA ALA A 101 -10.09 -9.95 12.70
C ALA A 101 -9.26 -8.74 12.26
N VAL A 102 -9.87 -7.75 11.64
CA VAL A 102 -9.21 -6.56 11.12
C VAL A 102 -9.66 -5.34 11.91
N VAL A 103 -8.72 -4.60 12.49
CA VAL A 103 -9.01 -3.35 13.21
C VAL A 103 -9.56 -2.32 12.23
N VAL A 104 -10.69 -1.72 12.60
CA VAL A 104 -11.41 -0.78 11.75
C VAL A 104 -11.86 0.44 12.55
N ASP A 105 -11.80 1.62 11.94
CA ASP A 105 -12.39 2.85 12.48
C ASP A 105 -13.83 3.05 11.95
N SER A 106 -14.15 2.41 10.83
CA SER A 106 -15.46 2.48 10.22
C SER A 106 -15.84 1.15 9.57
N VAL A 107 -17.13 0.86 9.56
CA VAL A 107 -17.70 -0.32 8.91
C VAL A 107 -18.77 0.10 7.91
N ARG A 108 -18.90 -0.65 6.81
CA ARG A 108 -20.02 -0.49 5.91
C ARG A 108 -21.11 -1.48 6.33
N VAL A 109 -22.21 -0.93 6.83
CA VAL A 109 -23.39 -1.68 7.21
C VAL A 109 -24.24 -1.94 5.97
N GLY A 110 -24.55 -3.20 5.71
CA GLY A 110 -25.46 -3.67 4.66
C GLY A 110 -26.77 -4.16 5.28
N THR A 111 -27.25 -5.29 4.78
CA THR A 111 -28.44 -5.99 5.30
C THR A 111 -28.08 -7.18 6.18
N GLU A 112 -26.86 -7.65 6.12
CA GLU A 112 -26.37 -8.82 6.86
C GLU A 112 -25.74 -8.42 8.20
N PRO A 113 -25.84 -9.27 9.23
CA PRO A 113 -25.17 -9.04 10.49
C PRO A 113 -23.63 -8.99 10.33
N LEU A 114 -22.99 -8.13 11.13
CA LEU A 114 -21.54 -7.99 11.20
C LEU A 114 -21.03 -8.48 12.54
N ARG A 115 -19.93 -9.23 12.54
CA ARG A 115 -19.27 -9.65 13.78
C ARG A 115 -18.17 -8.66 14.13
N LEU A 116 -18.33 -8.01 15.27
CA LEU A 116 -17.36 -7.07 15.82
C LEU A 116 -16.66 -7.70 17.03
N GLN A 117 -15.39 -7.43 17.17
CA GLN A 117 -14.56 -7.88 18.27
C GLN A 117 -13.79 -6.71 18.85
N ALA A 118 -13.66 -6.65 20.17
CA ALA A 118 -12.82 -5.67 20.84
C ALA A 118 -12.11 -6.33 22.03
N THR A 119 -10.96 -5.78 22.43
CA THR A 119 -10.24 -6.27 23.61
C THR A 119 -10.19 -5.19 24.66
N LEU A 120 -10.78 -5.47 25.83
CA LEU A 120 -10.71 -4.61 27.01
C LEU A 120 -9.53 -5.05 27.87
N GLN A 121 -8.68 -4.10 28.27
CA GLN A 121 -7.55 -4.39 29.16
C GLN A 121 -7.98 -4.46 30.61
N HIS A 122 -9.04 -3.74 30.98
CA HIS A 122 -9.57 -3.68 32.34
C HIS A 122 -11.08 -3.92 32.30
N PRO A 123 -11.65 -4.48 33.40
CA PRO A 123 -13.10 -4.61 33.48
C PRO A 123 -13.77 -3.23 33.48
N SER A 124 -14.94 -3.15 32.87
CA SER A 124 -15.77 -1.95 32.77
C SER A 124 -17.14 -2.22 33.36
N GLY A 125 -17.66 -1.30 34.17
CA GLY A 125 -19.01 -1.36 34.70
C GLY A 125 -20.08 -0.95 33.69
N SER A 126 -19.68 -0.20 32.67
CA SER A 126 -20.53 0.19 31.54
C SER A 126 -19.70 0.31 30.27
N THR A 127 -20.12 -0.42 29.25
CA THR A 127 -19.47 -0.40 27.91
C THR A 127 -20.52 -0.05 26.88
N VAL A 128 -20.19 0.87 25.99
CA VAL A 128 -21.09 1.41 24.98
C VAL A 128 -20.44 1.34 23.60
N LEU A 129 -21.14 0.72 22.67
CA LEU A 129 -20.77 0.74 21.26
C LEU A 129 -21.54 1.86 20.56
N ARG A 130 -20.82 2.80 19.98
CA ARG A 130 -21.38 3.93 19.24
C ARG A 130 -21.10 3.79 17.75
N LEU A 131 -22.16 3.91 16.96
CA LEU A 131 -22.13 3.94 15.50
C LEU A 131 -22.56 5.32 15.04
N THR A 132 -21.70 6.02 14.34
CA THR A 132 -21.98 7.37 13.81
C THR A 132 -21.99 7.34 12.29
N ASP A 133 -23.09 7.75 11.69
CA ASP A 133 -23.23 7.83 10.24
C ASP A 133 -22.54 9.07 9.64
N ALA A 134 -22.53 9.16 8.31
CA ALA A 134 -21.92 10.29 7.61
C ALA A 134 -22.64 11.64 7.84
N SER A 135 -23.87 11.63 8.36
CA SER A 135 -24.63 12.83 8.73
C SER A 135 -24.32 13.32 10.15
N GLY A 136 -23.60 12.50 10.94
CA GLY A 136 -23.31 12.75 12.34
C GLY A 136 -24.37 12.21 13.29
N ALA A 137 -25.39 11.52 12.79
CA ALA A 137 -26.36 10.83 13.65
C ALA A 137 -25.72 9.59 14.28
N SER A 138 -25.89 9.43 15.58
CA SER A 138 -25.29 8.35 16.35
C SER A 138 -26.33 7.38 16.88
N THR A 139 -26.11 6.11 16.65
CA THR A 139 -26.82 5.00 17.31
C THR A 139 -25.95 4.46 18.43
N VAL A 140 -26.49 4.41 19.63
CA VAL A 140 -25.81 3.98 20.84
C VAL A 140 -26.32 2.63 21.26
N ILE A 141 -25.43 1.68 21.48
CA ILE A 141 -25.76 0.31 21.90
C ILE A 141 -25.10 0.06 23.25
N GLU A 142 -25.90 -0.13 24.26
CA GLU A 142 -25.44 -0.44 25.61
C GLU A 142 -25.07 -1.92 25.71
N LEU A 143 -23.80 -2.22 25.90
CA LEU A 143 -23.29 -3.58 26.08
C LEU A 143 -23.26 -3.99 27.57
N GLY A 144 -23.44 -3.00 28.47
CA GLY A 144 -23.43 -3.21 29.92
C GLY A 144 -22.06 -3.51 30.50
N PRO A 145 -22.00 -4.15 31.69
CA PRO A 145 -20.76 -4.50 32.36
C PRO A 145 -19.95 -5.55 31.53
N GLN A 146 -18.68 -5.31 31.35
CA GLN A 146 -17.78 -6.21 30.63
C GLN A 146 -16.55 -6.55 31.49
N ARG A 147 -16.06 -7.77 31.34
CA ARG A 147 -14.80 -8.19 31.97
C ARG A 147 -13.61 -7.82 31.06
N ALA A 148 -12.41 -7.75 31.65
CA ALA A 148 -11.21 -7.70 30.86
C ALA A 148 -11.10 -8.95 29.96
N GLY A 149 -10.66 -8.76 28.72
CA GLY A 149 -10.56 -9.79 27.71
C GLY A 149 -11.27 -9.44 26.42
N THR A 150 -11.47 -10.43 25.58
CA THR A 150 -12.12 -10.28 24.27
C THR A 150 -13.62 -10.19 24.44
N LEU A 151 -14.22 -9.14 23.88
CA LEU A 151 -15.64 -8.90 23.74
C LEU A 151 -16.02 -9.14 22.28
N GLU A 152 -17.01 -9.99 22.05
CA GLU A 152 -17.61 -10.22 20.74
C GLU A 152 -19.02 -9.68 20.72
N TYR A 153 -19.38 -9.00 19.63
CA TYR A 153 -20.70 -8.45 19.42
C TYR A 153 -21.17 -8.67 17.98
N GLU A 154 -22.37 -9.24 17.83
CA GLU A 154 -23.03 -9.37 16.53
C GLU A 154 -23.93 -8.16 16.29
N LEU A 155 -23.52 -7.29 15.38
CA LEU A 155 -24.26 -6.11 14.97
C LEU A 155 -25.26 -6.51 13.89
N ASP A 156 -26.54 -6.57 14.27
CA ASP A 156 -27.66 -6.87 13.37
C ASP A 156 -28.33 -5.55 12.94
N PRO A 157 -28.13 -5.12 11.66
CA PRO A 157 -28.68 -3.86 11.19
C PRO A 157 -30.19 -3.82 11.22
N GLY A 158 -30.85 -4.96 10.97
CA GLY A 158 -32.31 -5.05 10.99
C GLY A 158 -32.90 -4.81 12.37
N LYS A 159 -32.29 -5.36 13.42
CA LYS A 159 -32.75 -5.17 14.82
C LYS A 159 -32.50 -3.75 15.32
N LEU A 160 -31.44 -3.10 14.83
CA LEU A 160 -31.04 -1.77 15.24
C LEU A 160 -31.65 -0.65 14.39
N GLY A 161 -32.37 -1.00 13.33
CA GLY A 161 -32.94 -0.01 12.39
C GLY A 161 -31.93 0.82 11.67
N LEU A 162 -30.71 0.26 11.44
CA LEU A 162 -29.65 0.94 10.73
C LEU A 162 -29.89 0.91 9.21
N ALA A 163 -29.77 2.06 8.59
CA ALA A 163 -29.80 2.13 7.12
C ALA A 163 -28.46 1.64 6.54
N PRO A 164 -28.48 1.04 5.34
CA PRO A 164 -27.23 0.71 4.64
C PRO A 164 -26.36 1.96 4.44
N GLY A 165 -25.08 1.89 4.85
CA GLY A 165 -24.18 3.03 4.78
C GLY A 165 -22.87 2.77 5.53
N SER A 166 -21.99 3.78 5.52
CA SER A 166 -20.74 3.77 6.28
C SER A 166 -20.94 4.38 7.65
N TYR A 167 -20.49 3.69 8.70
CA TYR A 167 -20.58 4.12 10.08
C TYR A 167 -19.20 4.10 10.72
N THR A 168 -18.84 5.19 11.39
CA THR A 168 -17.70 5.20 12.32
C THR A 168 -18.07 4.41 13.57
N VAL A 169 -17.20 3.53 14.02
CA VAL A 169 -17.41 2.64 15.15
C VAL A 169 -16.49 3.03 16.29
N THR A 170 -17.05 3.28 17.46
CA THR A 170 -16.29 3.58 18.67
C THR A 170 -16.82 2.76 19.83
N LEU A 171 -15.92 2.14 20.59
CA LEU A 171 -16.24 1.48 21.85
C LEU A 171 -15.75 2.35 22.99
N GLU A 172 -16.66 2.71 23.88
CA GLU A 172 -16.41 3.56 25.04
C GLU A 172 -16.61 2.76 26.32
N SER A 173 -15.77 2.95 27.31
CA SER A 173 -15.90 2.31 28.63
C SER A 173 -15.89 3.35 29.75
N ASP A 174 -16.53 3.06 30.86
CA ASP A 174 -16.65 3.96 32.04
C ASP A 174 -15.30 4.17 32.76
N ASN A 175 -14.32 3.32 32.50
CA ASN A 175 -12.96 3.45 33.02
C ASN A 175 -12.08 4.39 32.15
N GLY A 176 -12.63 4.98 31.05
CA GLY A 176 -11.92 5.87 30.13
C GLY A 176 -11.07 5.16 29.09
N GLU A 177 -11.10 3.83 29.03
CA GLU A 177 -10.47 3.06 27.96
C GLU A 177 -11.29 3.20 26.67
N LEU A 178 -10.60 3.36 25.54
CA LEU A 178 -11.17 3.39 24.18
C LEU A 178 -10.61 2.18 23.42
N PRO A 179 -11.17 0.99 23.60
CA PRO A 179 -10.68 -0.20 22.93
C PRO A 179 -10.86 -0.11 21.43
N THR A 180 -9.89 -0.61 20.69
CA THR A 180 -10.01 -0.73 19.23
C THR A 180 -11.02 -1.81 18.88
N VAL A 181 -11.83 -1.51 17.86
CA VAL A 181 -12.82 -2.44 17.33
C VAL A 181 -12.26 -3.13 16.10
N ALA A 182 -12.37 -4.44 16.06
CA ALA A 182 -12.05 -5.23 14.88
C ALA A 182 -13.32 -5.80 14.25
N LEU A 183 -13.35 -5.84 12.94
CA LEU A 183 -14.34 -6.56 12.16
C LEU A 183 -13.85 -7.99 11.96
N VAL A 184 -14.66 -8.97 12.27
CA VAL A 184 -14.36 -10.40 12.09
C VAL A 184 -15.14 -10.93 10.90
N GLY A 185 -14.44 -11.53 9.96
CA GLY A 185 -15.07 -12.11 8.77
C GLY A 185 -14.14 -13.03 8.00
N GLU A 186 -14.72 -13.85 7.12
CA GLU A 186 -13.97 -14.67 6.19
C GLU A 186 -13.50 -13.81 5.00
N VAL A 187 -12.24 -13.95 4.62
CA VAL A 187 -11.68 -13.25 3.45
C VAL A 187 -12.20 -13.91 2.20
N ARG A 188 -13.06 -13.23 1.45
CA ARG A 188 -13.59 -13.71 0.16
C ARG A 188 -12.68 -13.41 -1.00
N ASN A 189 -12.07 -12.25 -0.97
CA ASN A 189 -11.22 -11.78 -2.07
C ASN A 189 -10.12 -10.87 -1.55
N VAL A 190 -9.02 -10.84 -2.28
CA VAL A 190 -7.92 -9.90 -2.06
C VAL A 190 -7.70 -9.14 -3.36
N SER A 191 -7.79 -7.83 -3.27
CA SER A 191 -7.50 -6.92 -4.39
C SER A 191 -6.25 -6.10 -4.11
N VAL A 192 -5.61 -5.62 -5.15
CA VAL A 192 -4.40 -4.82 -5.06
C VAL A 192 -4.75 -3.35 -5.26
N SER A 193 -4.37 -2.50 -4.32
CA SER A 193 -4.48 -1.06 -4.44
C SER A 193 -3.11 -0.40 -4.45
N ALA A 194 -3.07 0.90 -4.75
CA ALA A 194 -1.82 1.69 -4.70
C ALA A 194 -1.21 1.75 -3.28
N ASN A 195 -1.98 1.46 -2.24
CA ASN A 195 -1.57 1.52 -0.84
C ASN A 195 -1.32 0.11 -0.23
N GLY A 196 -1.38 -0.94 -1.04
CA GLY A 196 -1.20 -2.32 -0.62
C GLY A 196 -2.40 -3.22 -0.88
N PRO A 197 -2.37 -4.47 -0.38
CA PRO A 197 -3.47 -5.40 -0.54
C PRO A 197 -4.70 -4.95 0.26
N VAL A 198 -5.86 -5.08 -0.34
CA VAL A 198 -7.17 -4.77 0.26
C VAL A 198 -7.95 -6.08 0.39
N LEU A 199 -8.40 -6.37 1.60
CA LEU A 199 -9.18 -7.56 1.90
C LEU A 199 -10.68 -7.24 1.75
N GLU A 200 -11.40 -8.13 1.09
CA GLU A 200 -12.85 -8.11 1.03
C GLU A 200 -13.38 -9.22 1.94
N LEU A 201 -14.03 -8.80 3.03
CA LEU A 201 -14.59 -9.70 4.02
C LEU A 201 -16.06 -10.00 3.72
N ASP A 202 -16.52 -11.17 4.19
CA ASP A 202 -17.93 -11.56 4.11
C ASP A 202 -18.79 -10.59 4.92
N GLY A 203 -19.88 -10.08 4.31
CA GLY A 203 -20.81 -9.15 4.95
C GLY A 203 -20.31 -7.71 5.07
N ALA A 204 -19.04 -7.42 4.77
CA ALA A 204 -18.46 -6.09 4.86
C ALA A 204 -17.63 -5.74 3.64
N THR A 205 -17.60 -4.47 3.35
CA THR A 205 -16.80 -3.91 2.26
C THR A 205 -15.31 -3.82 2.65
N GLN A 206 -14.46 -3.73 1.63
CA GLN A 206 -13.02 -3.57 1.58
C GLN A 206 -12.39 -2.91 2.82
N VAL A 207 -11.46 -3.64 3.43
CA VAL A 207 -10.62 -3.16 4.53
C VAL A 207 -9.17 -3.17 4.03
N PRO A 208 -8.43 -2.07 4.23
CA PRO A 208 -7.04 -1.96 3.79
C PRO A 208 -6.10 -2.88 4.58
#